data_47c235a1de9c960b56eee69af49bb044
#
_entry.id   47c235a1de9c960b56eee69af49bb044
#
_cell.length_a   1.000
_cell.length_b   1.000
_cell.length_c   1.000
_cell.angle_alpha   90.00
_cell.angle_beta   90.00
_cell.angle_gamma   90.00
#
_symmetry.space_group_name_H-M   'P 1'
#
loop_
_entity.id
_entity.type
_entity.pdbx_description
1 polymer ?
#
loop_
_entity_poly.entity_id
_entity_poly.type
_entity_poly.pdbx_seq_one_letter_code
_entity_poly.pdbx_strand_id
1 'polypeptide(L)'
;MKTAAIDIETTGTAPDDRITVIGIDIPMGSRLFLNTAGREYADAISERLGDEFERVVKITVCDSEQALLEGFRTFVTDRFATGDRSDRDEFKYAAYNGETWNGGFDLPFIRTRCRKHDLAWPLRGPYIEVMDVIGDRFNVSGNSLETTYSELVGEGLNTRDPFEESGEAVRSWADGAFEPLLRHNLVDIRRTRELVAVAERYCSRSHFSMRSLEPVDP
;
A
#
# COMPACT_ATOMS: atom_id res chain seq x y z
N MET A 1 17.34 -3.67 5.95
CA MET A 1 15.90 -3.43 6.23
C MET A 1 15.09 -4.10 5.14
N LYS A 2 14.01 -4.80 5.51
CA LYS A 2 13.02 -5.32 4.57
C LYS A 2 12.02 -4.23 4.21
N THR A 3 11.46 -4.28 3.01
CA THR A 3 10.47 -3.30 2.56
C THR A 3 9.05 -3.77 2.84
N ALA A 4 8.23 -2.86 3.38
CA ALA A 4 6.79 -2.97 3.50
C ALA A 4 6.15 -1.92 2.57
N ALA A 5 5.71 -2.32 1.39
CA ALA A 5 5.04 -1.42 0.44
C ALA A 5 3.58 -1.25 0.82
N ILE A 6 3.08 -0.03 0.80
CA ILE A 6 1.72 0.34 1.19
C ILE A 6 1.06 1.11 0.05
N ASP A 7 -0.22 0.86 -0.13
CA ASP A 7 -1.11 1.58 -1.04
C ASP A 7 -2.55 1.53 -0.52
N ILE A 8 -3.41 2.48 -0.90
CA ILE A 8 -4.81 2.53 -0.49
C ILE A 8 -5.77 2.76 -1.66
N GLU A 9 -6.97 2.21 -1.51
CA GLU A 9 -8.12 2.59 -2.33
C GLU A 9 -9.13 3.36 -1.49
N THR A 10 -9.84 4.28 -2.14
CA THR A 10 -10.79 5.17 -1.47
C THR A 10 -12.06 5.35 -2.29
N THR A 11 -13.10 5.93 -1.68
CA THR A 11 -14.32 6.33 -2.41
C THR A 11 -14.15 7.62 -3.20
N GLY A 12 -13.02 8.29 -3.04
CA GLY A 12 -12.67 9.55 -3.69
C GLY A 12 -11.57 10.26 -2.92
N THR A 13 -11.30 11.51 -3.28
CA THR A 13 -10.16 12.28 -2.74
C THR A 13 -10.55 13.37 -1.74
N ALA A 14 -11.86 13.56 -1.51
CA ALA A 14 -12.34 14.57 -0.57
C ALA A 14 -12.11 14.17 0.90
N PRO A 15 -12.00 15.12 1.83
CA PRO A 15 -11.78 14.83 3.24
C PRO A 15 -12.85 13.95 3.90
N ASP A 16 -14.05 13.87 3.33
CA ASP A 16 -15.15 13.03 3.82
C ASP A 16 -15.24 11.66 3.13
N ASP A 17 -14.45 11.46 2.10
CA ASP A 17 -14.32 10.14 1.47
C ASP A 17 -13.70 9.12 2.44
N ARG A 18 -13.85 7.84 2.12
CA ARG A 18 -13.51 6.73 3.00
C ARG A 18 -12.46 5.84 2.36
N ILE A 19 -11.66 5.22 3.19
CA ILE A 19 -10.78 4.13 2.76
C ILE A 19 -11.64 2.88 2.50
N THR A 20 -11.42 2.28 1.34
CA THR A 20 -12.06 1.04 0.91
C THR A 20 -11.12 -0.16 1.01
N VAL A 21 -9.84 0.04 0.71
CA VAL A 21 -8.78 -0.97 0.88
C VAL A 21 -7.52 -0.31 1.47
N ILE A 22 -6.81 -1.02 2.33
CA ILE A 22 -5.40 -0.78 2.63
C ILE A 22 -4.63 -2.05 2.29
N GLY A 23 -3.69 -1.95 1.39
CA GLY A 23 -2.75 -3.02 1.06
C GLY A 23 -1.38 -2.82 1.69
N ILE A 24 -0.76 -3.93 2.12
CA ILE A 24 0.63 -3.95 2.54
C ILE A 24 1.31 -5.21 2.02
N ASP A 25 2.40 -5.05 1.26
CA ASP A 25 3.22 -6.15 0.76
C ASP A 25 4.57 -6.21 1.46
N ILE A 26 4.87 -7.38 2.01
CA ILE A 26 6.13 -7.69 2.70
C ILE A 26 6.77 -8.92 2.07
N PRO A 27 8.05 -9.24 2.31
CA PRO A 27 8.71 -10.41 1.70
C PRO A 27 7.97 -11.73 1.87
N MET A 28 7.19 -11.90 2.95
CA MET A 28 6.48 -13.14 3.26
C MET A 28 5.07 -13.24 2.64
N GLY A 29 4.55 -12.18 2.05
CA GLY A 29 3.21 -12.17 1.45
C GLY A 29 2.56 -10.80 1.52
N SER A 30 1.34 -10.73 1.01
CA SER A 30 0.54 -9.52 0.97
C SER A 30 -0.62 -9.61 1.97
N ARG A 31 -0.94 -8.49 2.62
CA ARG A 31 -2.09 -8.34 3.49
C ARG A 31 -2.97 -7.22 2.97
N LEU A 32 -4.23 -7.51 2.74
CA LEU A 32 -5.23 -6.55 2.31
C LEU A 32 -6.29 -6.40 3.40
N PHE A 33 -6.71 -5.19 3.69
CA PHE A 33 -7.80 -4.86 4.60
C PHE A 33 -8.90 -4.24 3.75
N LEU A 34 -10.06 -4.90 3.68
CA LEU A 34 -11.18 -4.50 2.85
C LEU A 34 -12.33 -4.00 3.72
N ASN A 35 -12.80 -2.78 3.44
CA ASN A 35 -14.05 -2.26 3.97
C ASN A 35 -15.19 -2.61 3.01
N THR A 36 -16.03 -3.55 3.38
CA THR A 36 -17.20 -3.95 2.58
C THR A 36 -18.43 -3.05 2.78
N ALA A 37 -18.40 -2.18 3.79
CA ALA A 37 -19.58 -1.44 4.26
C ALA A 37 -20.77 -2.38 4.58
N GLY A 38 -20.47 -3.56 5.15
CA GLY A 38 -21.46 -4.57 5.52
C GLY A 38 -22.02 -5.40 4.36
N ARG A 39 -21.44 -5.29 3.14
CA ARG A 39 -21.86 -6.09 1.98
C ARG A 39 -21.22 -7.48 2.00
N GLU A 40 -21.84 -8.42 1.28
CA GLU A 40 -21.34 -9.79 1.15
C GLU A 40 -19.95 -9.85 0.51
N TYR A 41 -19.14 -10.75 1.02
CA TYR A 41 -17.78 -11.02 0.52
C TYR A 41 -17.61 -12.52 0.25
N ALA A 42 -17.00 -12.87 -0.87
CA ALA A 42 -16.73 -14.25 -1.23
C ALA A 42 -15.35 -14.71 -0.69
N ASP A 43 -15.33 -15.60 0.30
CA ASP A 43 -14.11 -16.07 0.98
C ASP A 43 -13.03 -16.63 0.03
N ALA A 44 -13.44 -17.19 -1.11
CA ALA A 44 -12.53 -17.77 -2.11
C ALA A 44 -11.64 -16.74 -2.83
N ILE A 45 -11.90 -15.43 -2.70
CA ILE A 45 -11.08 -14.39 -3.37
C ILE A 45 -9.62 -14.45 -2.90
N SER A 46 -9.38 -14.66 -1.62
CA SER A 46 -8.01 -14.73 -1.07
C SER A 46 -7.19 -15.87 -1.69
N GLU A 47 -7.80 -17.05 -1.87
CA GLU A 47 -7.17 -18.21 -2.48
C GLU A 47 -6.90 -17.96 -3.98
N ARG A 48 -7.90 -17.47 -4.73
CA ARG A 48 -7.73 -17.16 -6.15
C ARG A 48 -6.62 -16.14 -6.41
N LEU A 49 -6.56 -15.06 -5.64
CA LEU A 49 -5.48 -14.07 -5.77
C LEU A 49 -4.14 -14.68 -5.36
N GLY A 50 -4.11 -15.54 -4.33
CA GLY A 50 -2.91 -16.24 -3.91
C GLY A 50 -2.34 -17.13 -5.03
N ASP A 51 -3.19 -17.91 -5.67
CA ASP A 51 -2.81 -18.81 -6.77
C ASP A 51 -2.38 -18.02 -8.01
N GLU A 52 -3.15 -16.99 -8.40
CA GLU A 52 -2.84 -16.15 -9.56
C GLU A 52 -1.47 -15.47 -9.43
N PHE A 53 -1.15 -14.97 -8.25
CA PHE A 53 0.10 -14.26 -8.00
C PHE A 53 1.22 -15.14 -7.43
N GLU A 54 0.98 -16.45 -7.30
CA GLU A 54 1.93 -17.42 -6.73
C GLU A 54 2.50 -16.95 -5.39
N ARG A 55 1.60 -16.46 -4.51
CA ARG A 55 2.00 -15.78 -3.29
C ARG A 55 0.98 -15.92 -2.18
N VAL A 56 1.43 -15.86 -0.95
CA VAL A 56 0.51 -15.78 0.20
C VAL A 56 -0.20 -14.42 0.16
N VAL A 57 -1.51 -14.44 -0.06
CA VAL A 57 -2.40 -13.28 0.03
C VAL A 57 -3.39 -13.54 1.16
N LYS A 58 -3.47 -12.61 2.11
CA LYS A 58 -4.43 -12.66 3.20
C LYS A 58 -5.31 -11.42 3.18
N ILE A 59 -6.61 -11.61 3.22
CA ILE A 59 -7.60 -10.53 3.23
C ILE A 59 -8.27 -10.50 4.61
N THR A 60 -8.30 -9.33 5.22
CA THR A 60 -9.12 -9.04 6.41
C THR A 60 -10.33 -8.27 5.95
N VAL A 61 -11.50 -8.90 6.08
CA VAL A 61 -12.77 -8.30 5.70
C VAL A 61 -13.33 -7.55 6.91
N CYS A 62 -13.70 -6.29 6.68
CA CYS A 62 -14.23 -5.38 7.68
C CYS A 62 -15.56 -4.82 7.18
N ASP A 63 -16.52 -4.63 8.07
CA ASP A 63 -17.84 -4.08 7.78
C ASP A 63 -17.88 -2.55 7.74
N SER A 64 -16.80 -1.90 8.18
CA SER A 64 -16.68 -0.44 8.28
C SER A 64 -15.24 0.01 8.10
N GLU A 65 -15.06 1.29 7.77
CA GLU A 65 -13.74 1.92 7.71
C GLU A 65 -13.03 1.91 9.06
N GLN A 66 -13.77 2.13 10.16
CA GLN A 66 -13.19 2.09 11.50
C GLN A 66 -12.60 0.70 11.79
N ALA A 67 -13.35 -0.37 11.53
CA ALA A 67 -12.88 -1.74 11.72
C ALA A 67 -11.67 -2.05 10.83
N LEU A 68 -11.64 -1.52 9.59
CA LEU A 68 -10.49 -1.64 8.69
C LEU A 68 -9.24 -0.98 9.28
N LEU A 69 -9.35 0.26 9.74
CA LEU A 69 -8.24 1.01 10.35
C LEU A 69 -7.74 0.36 11.65
N GLU A 70 -8.64 -0.14 12.50
CA GLU A 70 -8.30 -0.89 13.72
C GLU A 70 -7.56 -2.19 13.39
N GLY A 71 -8.04 -2.95 12.40
CA GLY A 71 -7.41 -4.16 11.92
C GLY A 71 -6.01 -3.90 11.33
N PHE A 72 -5.88 -2.87 10.52
CA PHE A 72 -4.59 -2.43 9.97
C PHE A 72 -3.63 -2.03 11.09
N ARG A 73 -4.08 -1.18 12.03
CA ARG A 73 -3.27 -0.76 13.17
C ARG A 73 -2.79 -1.95 14.01
N THR A 74 -3.67 -2.89 14.32
CA THR A 74 -3.32 -4.09 15.08
C THR A 74 -2.26 -4.89 14.36
N PHE A 75 -2.45 -5.16 13.06
CA PHE A 75 -1.48 -5.89 12.26
C PHE A 75 -0.10 -5.21 12.23
N VAL A 76 -0.07 -3.89 12.01
CA VAL A 76 1.18 -3.13 11.96
C VAL A 76 1.88 -3.15 13.32
N THR A 77 1.15 -2.95 14.41
CA THR A 77 1.70 -2.98 15.76
C THR A 77 2.26 -4.35 16.10
N ASP A 78 1.50 -5.42 15.85
CA ASP A 78 1.92 -6.77 16.17
C ASP A 78 3.11 -7.22 15.31
N ARG A 79 3.12 -6.81 14.04
CA ARG A 79 4.14 -7.27 13.08
C ARG A 79 5.44 -6.50 13.13
N PHE A 80 5.37 -5.18 13.40
CA PHE A 80 6.53 -4.30 13.29
C PHE A 80 6.98 -3.66 14.62
N ALA A 81 6.11 -3.61 15.64
CA ALA A 81 6.42 -3.01 16.94
C ALA A 81 6.80 -4.01 18.04
N THR A 82 6.37 -5.28 17.93
CA THR A 82 6.61 -6.32 18.95
C THR A 82 7.88 -7.12 18.65
N GLY A 83 8.93 -6.86 19.40
CA GLY A 83 10.17 -7.65 19.42
C GLY A 83 11.26 -6.96 20.21
N ASP A 84 12.07 -7.75 20.93
CA ASP A 84 13.31 -7.26 21.53
C ASP A 84 14.17 -6.66 20.40
N ARG A 85 14.87 -5.56 20.67
CA ARG A 85 15.64 -4.79 19.66
C ARG A 85 16.66 -5.64 18.87
N SER A 86 16.98 -6.82 19.34
CA SER A 86 17.93 -7.75 18.71
C SER A 86 17.36 -8.57 17.56
N ASP A 87 16.02 -8.76 17.48
CA ASP A 87 15.35 -9.63 16.49
C ASP A 87 14.43 -8.87 15.53
N ARG A 88 14.40 -7.54 15.58
CA ARG A 88 13.64 -6.72 14.64
C ARG A 88 14.25 -6.85 13.26
N ASP A 89 13.62 -7.62 12.41
CA ASP A 89 13.73 -7.37 10.99
C ASP A 89 13.39 -5.90 10.78
N GLU A 90 14.42 -5.06 10.61
CA GLU A 90 14.24 -3.64 10.40
C GLU A 90 13.46 -3.44 9.11
N PHE A 91 12.18 -3.12 9.24
CA PHE A 91 11.35 -2.76 8.11
C PHE A 91 11.46 -1.27 7.83
N LYS A 92 11.38 -0.93 6.55
CA LYS A 92 11.09 0.41 6.08
C LYS A 92 9.79 0.37 5.31
N TYR A 93 8.97 1.38 5.47
CA TYR A 93 7.78 1.57 4.67
C TYR A 93 8.13 2.19 3.33
N ALA A 94 7.36 1.88 2.31
CA ALA A 94 7.48 2.46 0.99
C ALA A 94 6.10 2.68 0.39
N ALA A 95 5.88 3.80 -0.28
CA ALA A 95 4.71 4.03 -1.10
C ALA A 95 5.14 4.75 -2.38
N TYR A 96 4.30 4.69 -3.40
CA TYR A 96 4.51 5.42 -4.64
C TYR A 96 3.62 6.66 -4.65
N ASN A 97 4.20 7.84 -4.52
CA ASN A 97 3.50 9.11 -4.33
C ASN A 97 2.64 9.14 -3.04
N GLY A 98 3.10 8.46 -1.97
CA GLY A 98 2.34 8.32 -0.74
C GLY A 98 2.42 9.53 0.19
N GLU A 99 3.53 10.28 0.19
CA GLU A 99 3.82 11.34 1.18
C GLU A 99 4.36 12.64 0.58
N THR A 100 4.46 12.75 -0.72
CA THR A 100 5.02 13.95 -1.32
C THR A 100 4.08 15.13 -1.18
N TRP A 101 4.64 16.32 -0.88
CA TRP A 101 3.89 17.57 -0.84
C TRP A 101 3.31 17.97 -2.22
N ASN A 102 3.74 17.31 -3.29
CA ASN A 102 3.26 17.47 -4.67
C ASN A 102 1.99 16.65 -4.97
N GLY A 103 1.21 16.32 -3.95
CA GLY A 103 -0.03 15.58 -4.08
C GLY A 103 0.05 14.12 -3.66
N GLY A 104 1.04 13.77 -2.83
CA GLY A 104 1.06 12.48 -2.15
C GLY A 104 -0.21 12.30 -1.35
N PHE A 105 -0.84 11.14 -1.51
CA PHE A 105 -2.23 10.95 -1.11
C PHE A 105 -2.39 9.96 0.03
N ASP A 106 -1.76 8.80 -0.03
CA ASP A 106 -2.08 7.65 0.82
C ASP A 106 -1.91 7.93 2.31
N LEU A 107 -0.71 8.33 2.71
CA LEU A 107 -0.40 8.51 4.12
C LEU A 107 -1.10 9.72 4.74
N PRO A 108 -1.19 10.88 4.08
CA PRO A 108 -2.04 11.98 4.51
C PRO A 108 -3.51 11.59 4.67
N PHE A 109 -4.04 10.78 3.75
CA PHE A 109 -5.42 10.32 3.83
C PHE A 109 -5.62 9.37 5.02
N ILE A 110 -4.77 8.37 5.20
CA ILE A 110 -4.81 7.47 6.37
C ILE A 110 -4.74 8.27 7.69
N ARG A 111 -3.84 9.28 7.79
CA ARG A 111 -3.75 10.15 8.99
C ARG A 111 -5.08 10.87 9.27
N THR A 112 -5.66 11.45 8.23
CA THR A 112 -6.95 12.15 8.34
C THR A 112 -8.04 11.20 8.83
N ARG A 113 -8.10 9.98 8.29
CA ARG A 113 -9.10 8.98 8.69
C ARG A 113 -8.83 8.46 10.10
N CYS A 114 -7.61 8.16 10.47
CA CYS A 114 -7.24 7.81 11.85
C CYS A 114 -7.69 8.90 12.84
N ARG A 115 -7.42 10.17 12.53
CA ARG A 115 -7.84 11.29 13.39
C ARG A 115 -9.36 11.40 13.52
N LYS A 116 -10.10 11.20 12.41
CA LYS A 116 -11.58 11.23 12.43
C LYS A 116 -12.20 10.10 13.26
N HIS A 117 -11.54 8.95 13.32
CA HIS A 117 -11.98 7.79 14.11
C HIS A 117 -11.35 7.71 15.51
N ASP A 118 -10.62 8.75 15.94
CA ASP A 118 -9.90 8.80 17.22
C ASP A 118 -8.92 7.63 17.42
N LEU A 119 -8.25 7.21 16.35
CA LEU A 119 -7.28 6.14 16.34
C LEU A 119 -5.86 6.71 16.31
N ALA A 120 -4.97 6.10 17.10
CA ALA A 120 -3.55 6.43 17.06
C ALA A 120 -2.93 6.06 15.70
N TRP A 121 -1.99 6.89 15.23
CA TRP A 121 -1.20 6.63 14.02
C TRP A 121 -0.40 5.33 14.15
N PRO A 122 -0.56 4.36 13.24
CA PRO A 122 0.08 3.05 13.39
C PRO A 122 1.49 2.95 12.82
N LEU A 123 1.82 3.75 11.78
CA LEU A 123 3.07 3.59 11.06
C LEU A 123 4.20 4.32 11.80
N ARG A 124 5.20 3.55 12.22
CA ARG A 124 6.37 4.06 12.92
C ARG A 124 7.63 3.51 12.28
N GLY A 125 8.59 4.37 11.98
CA GLY A 125 9.86 3.96 11.42
C GLY A 125 10.23 4.61 10.10
N PRO A 126 11.29 4.09 9.44
CA PRO A 126 11.79 4.66 8.19
C PRO A 126 10.79 4.53 7.05
N TYR A 127 10.75 5.55 6.18
CA TYR A 127 9.90 5.61 5.01
C TYR A 127 10.69 6.05 3.78
N ILE A 128 10.36 5.48 2.63
CA ILE A 128 10.88 5.85 1.32
C ILE A 128 9.72 6.25 0.41
N GLU A 129 9.81 7.44 -0.16
CA GLU A 129 8.99 7.85 -1.28
C GLU A 129 9.59 7.30 -2.57
N VAL A 130 8.94 6.30 -3.15
CA VAL A 130 9.49 5.56 -4.30
C VAL A 130 9.52 6.43 -5.55
N MET A 131 8.48 7.24 -5.77
CA MET A 131 8.40 8.13 -6.92
C MET A 131 9.57 9.13 -6.94
N ASP A 132 9.94 9.69 -5.77
CA ASP A 132 11.07 10.62 -5.68
C ASP A 132 12.39 9.92 -6.02
N VAL A 133 12.64 8.74 -5.43
CA VAL A 133 13.88 8.00 -5.69
C VAL A 133 14.03 7.61 -7.15
N ILE A 134 12.94 7.13 -7.76
CA ILE A 134 12.95 6.72 -9.16
C ILE A 134 13.09 7.95 -10.08
N GLY A 135 12.27 8.97 -9.88
CA GLY A 135 12.28 10.18 -10.71
C GLY A 135 13.62 10.93 -10.68
N ASP A 136 14.30 10.89 -9.52
CA ASP A 136 15.61 11.54 -9.37
C ASP A 136 16.78 10.74 -9.96
N ARG A 137 16.65 9.42 -10.11
CA ARG A 137 17.80 8.53 -10.37
C ARG A 137 17.70 7.69 -11.62
N PHE A 138 16.51 7.58 -12.21
CA PHE A 138 16.30 6.83 -13.45
C PHE A 138 15.72 7.73 -14.53
N ASN A 139 16.11 7.47 -15.75
CA ASN A 139 15.54 8.13 -16.91
C ASN A 139 14.30 7.36 -17.38
N VAL A 140 13.15 7.78 -16.87
CA VAL A 140 11.83 7.21 -17.19
C VAL A 140 10.97 8.23 -17.94
N SER A 141 10.08 7.77 -18.81
CA SER A 141 9.27 8.66 -19.67
C SER A 141 8.09 9.29 -18.98
N GLY A 142 7.69 8.78 -17.79
CA GLY A 142 6.52 9.25 -17.04
C GLY A 142 6.63 9.01 -15.55
N ASN A 143 5.66 9.54 -14.80
CA ASN A 143 5.63 9.49 -13.34
C ASN A 143 4.56 8.54 -12.78
N SER A 144 3.75 7.89 -13.62
CA SER A 144 2.76 6.92 -13.11
C SER A 144 3.48 5.65 -12.65
N LEU A 145 2.91 5.00 -11.65
CA LEU A 145 3.42 3.73 -11.14
C LEU A 145 3.49 2.67 -12.25
N GLU A 146 2.44 2.61 -13.06
CA GLU A 146 2.34 1.68 -14.19
C GLU A 146 3.45 1.90 -15.24
N THR A 147 3.61 3.15 -15.73
CA THR A 147 4.65 3.48 -16.73
C THR A 147 6.04 3.20 -16.19
N THR A 148 6.32 3.64 -14.96
CA THR A 148 7.61 3.43 -14.31
C THR A 148 7.91 1.95 -14.11
N TYR A 149 6.92 1.17 -13.73
CA TYR A 149 7.05 -0.28 -13.57
C TYR A 149 7.31 -0.97 -14.92
N SER A 150 6.54 -0.62 -15.95
CA SER A 150 6.73 -1.13 -17.31
C SER A 150 8.16 -0.93 -17.81
N GLU A 151 8.70 0.27 -17.67
CA GLU A 151 10.01 0.63 -18.18
C GLU A 151 11.19 0.02 -17.40
N LEU A 152 11.05 -0.15 -16.09
CA LEU A 152 12.16 -0.59 -15.23
C LEU A 152 12.12 -2.07 -14.86
N VAL A 153 10.94 -2.69 -14.88
CA VAL A 153 10.72 -4.07 -14.48
C VAL A 153 10.12 -4.91 -15.61
N GLY A 154 9.07 -4.41 -16.26
CA GLY A 154 8.36 -5.08 -17.37
C GLY A 154 6.85 -5.12 -17.17
N GLU A 155 6.15 -5.83 -18.06
CA GLU A 155 4.68 -5.80 -18.14
C GLU A 155 3.97 -6.81 -17.22
N GLY A 156 4.69 -7.63 -16.49
CA GLY A 156 4.13 -8.81 -15.79
C GLY A 156 3.01 -8.50 -14.80
N LEU A 157 3.09 -7.40 -14.05
CA LEU A 157 2.02 -6.97 -13.15
C LEU A 157 1.00 -6.07 -13.87
N ASN A 158 1.41 -5.27 -14.86
CA ASN A 158 0.50 -4.40 -15.60
C ASN A 158 -0.60 -5.21 -16.30
N THR A 159 -0.27 -6.34 -16.89
CA THR A 159 -1.24 -7.23 -17.55
C THR A 159 -2.23 -7.89 -16.59
N ARG A 160 -1.99 -7.84 -15.29
CA ARG A 160 -2.88 -8.38 -14.25
C ARG A 160 -3.76 -7.33 -13.60
N ASP A 161 -3.50 -6.06 -13.87
CA ASP A 161 -4.33 -4.96 -13.40
C ASP A 161 -5.66 -4.97 -14.14
N PRO A 162 -6.80 -5.02 -13.43
CA PRO A 162 -8.12 -5.04 -14.09
C PRO A 162 -8.59 -3.65 -14.52
N PHE A 163 -7.90 -2.58 -14.12
CA PHE A 163 -8.34 -1.21 -14.34
C PHE A 163 -7.37 -0.43 -15.23
N GLU A 164 -7.95 0.38 -16.11
CA GLU A 164 -7.20 1.33 -16.94
C GLU A 164 -7.27 2.76 -16.37
N GLU A 165 -8.32 3.05 -15.60
CA GLU A 165 -8.56 4.37 -15.02
C GLU A 165 -8.79 4.27 -13.50
N SER A 166 -8.22 5.18 -12.71
CA SER A 166 -8.37 5.22 -11.24
C SER A 166 -9.83 5.31 -10.76
N GLY A 167 -10.74 5.88 -11.56
CA GLY A 167 -12.16 5.93 -11.24
C GLY A 167 -12.87 4.57 -11.26
N GLU A 168 -12.27 3.54 -11.84
CA GLU A 168 -12.85 2.19 -11.87
C GLU A 168 -12.78 1.51 -10.51
N ALA A 169 -11.76 1.74 -9.72
CA ALA A 169 -11.65 1.25 -8.35
C ALA A 169 -12.83 1.76 -7.48
N VAL A 170 -13.17 3.04 -7.61
CA VAL A 170 -14.31 3.65 -6.91
C VAL A 170 -15.63 2.97 -7.31
N ARG A 171 -15.85 2.78 -8.63
CA ARG A 171 -17.06 2.10 -9.15
C ARG A 171 -17.12 0.65 -8.69
N SER A 172 -16.00 -0.06 -8.77
CA SER A 172 -15.90 -1.46 -8.36
C SER A 172 -16.28 -1.65 -6.88
N TRP A 173 -15.81 -0.76 -6.00
CA TRP A 173 -16.23 -0.79 -4.62
C TRP A 173 -17.72 -0.48 -4.45
N ALA A 174 -18.25 0.54 -5.14
CA ALA A 174 -19.65 0.92 -5.04
C ALA A 174 -20.59 -0.21 -5.47
N ASP A 175 -20.20 -0.98 -6.48
CA ASP A 175 -20.95 -2.11 -7.02
C ASP A 175 -20.76 -3.41 -6.22
N GLY A 176 -19.87 -3.43 -5.20
CA GLY A 176 -19.54 -4.63 -4.44
C GLY A 176 -18.66 -5.63 -5.20
N ALA A 177 -18.06 -5.22 -6.30
CA ALA A 177 -17.12 -6.02 -7.08
C ALA A 177 -15.72 -6.01 -6.42
N PHE A 178 -15.59 -6.70 -5.28
CA PHE A 178 -14.40 -6.62 -4.44
C PHE A 178 -13.16 -7.31 -5.02
N GLU A 179 -13.33 -8.36 -5.83
CA GLU A 179 -12.16 -9.07 -6.37
C GLU A 179 -11.30 -8.20 -7.31
N PRO A 180 -11.85 -7.51 -8.34
CA PRO A 180 -11.03 -6.62 -9.16
C PRO A 180 -10.42 -5.47 -8.36
N LEU A 181 -11.14 -4.90 -7.38
CA LEU A 181 -10.60 -3.87 -6.51
C LEU A 181 -9.38 -4.35 -5.70
N LEU A 182 -9.48 -5.52 -5.07
CA LEU A 182 -8.40 -6.13 -4.30
C LEU A 182 -7.22 -6.52 -5.18
N ARG A 183 -7.48 -6.96 -6.41
CA ARG A 183 -6.46 -7.28 -7.42
C ARG A 183 -5.66 -6.04 -7.80
N HIS A 184 -6.34 -4.94 -8.09
CA HIS A 184 -5.70 -3.65 -8.40
C HIS A 184 -4.77 -3.20 -7.29
N ASN A 185 -5.27 -3.08 -6.07
CA ASN A 185 -4.44 -2.71 -4.91
C ASN A 185 -3.27 -3.69 -4.69
N LEU A 186 -3.48 -5.01 -4.87
CA LEU A 186 -2.41 -6.02 -4.78
C LEU A 186 -1.33 -5.79 -5.84
N VAL A 187 -1.71 -5.42 -7.05
CA VAL A 187 -0.79 -5.08 -8.14
C VAL A 187 0.05 -3.87 -7.73
N ASP A 188 -0.56 -2.81 -7.21
CA ASP A 188 0.13 -1.55 -6.89
C ASP A 188 1.12 -1.67 -5.74
N ILE A 189 0.75 -2.36 -4.65
CA ILE A 189 1.72 -2.63 -3.56
C ILE A 189 2.90 -3.49 -4.04
N ARG A 190 2.68 -4.40 -4.98
CA ARG A 190 3.75 -5.22 -5.56
C ARG A 190 4.62 -4.46 -6.53
N ARG A 191 4.05 -3.67 -7.45
CA ARG A 191 4.80 -2.76 -8.33
C ARG A 191 5.73 -1.87 -7.49
N THR A 192 5.17 -1.24 -6.45
CA THR A 192 5.92 -0.38 -5.53
C THR A 192 7.09 -1.12 -4.88
N ARG A 193 6.87 -2.32 -4.36
CA ARG A 193 7.95 -3.10 -3.73
C ARG A 193 9.02 -3.55 -4.72
N GLU A 194 8.63 -3.94 -5.93
CA GLU A 194 9.59 -4.35 -6.97
C GLU A 194 10.42 -3.16 -7.46
N LEU A 195 9.84 -1.97 -7.57
CA LEU A 195 10.58 -0.73 -7.89
C LEU A 195 11.59 -0.37 -6.77
N VAL A 196 11.23 -0.56 -5.49
CA VAL A 196 12.20 -0.41 -4.39
C VAL A 196 13.38 -1.37 -4.59
N ALA A 197 13.14 -2.62 -4.96
CA ALA A 197 14.20 -3.60 -5.19
C ALA A 197 15.11 -3.21 -6.38
N VAL A 198 14.54 -2.62 -7.43
CA VAL A 198 15.32 -2.02 -8.54
C VAL A 198 16.18 -0.88 -8.02
N ALA A 199 15.60 0.06 -7.28
CA ALA A 199 16.34 1.19 -6.72
C ALA A 199 17.47 0.72 -5.79
N GLU A 200 17.23 -0.25 -4.91
CA GLU A 200 18.25 -0.82 -4.02
C GLU A 200 19.41 -1.47 -4.76
N ARG A 201 19.16 -2.02 -5.94
CA ARG A 201 20.18 -2.67 -6.75
C ARG A 201 21.08 -1.67 -7.49
N TYR A 202 20.53 -0.53 -7.92
CA TYR A 202 21.24 0.39 -8.81
C TYR A 202 21.62 1.72 -8.17
N CYS A 203 21.00 2.10 -7.04
CA CYS A 203 21.27 3.35 -6.37
C CYS A 203 22.15 3.13 -5.14
N SER A 204 23.02 4.12 -4.82
CA SER A 204 23.78 4.11 -3.57
C SER A 204 22.89 4.41 -2.37
N ARG A 205 23.33 4.00 -1.19
CA ARG A 205 22.59 4.26 0.07
C ARG A 205 22.31 5.74 0.30
N SER A 206 23.19 6.63 -0.14
CA SER A 206 23.04 8.08 -0.01
C SER A 206 21.92 8.65 -0.91
N HIS A 207 21.46 7.89 -1.90
CA HIS A 207 20.36 8.32 -2.76
C HIS A 207 18.97 8.12 -2.11
N PHE A 208 18.89 7.29 -1.05
CA PHE A 208 17.63 7.07 -0.33
C PHE A 208 17.47 8.12 0.76
N SER A 209 16.65 9.13 0.48
CA SER A 209 16.21 10.10 1.49
C SER A 209 15.16 9.45 2.38
N MET A 210 15.60 8.63 3.35
CA MET A 210 14.65 8.02 4.29
C MET A 210 14.12 9.06 5.25
N ARG A 211 12.80 9.18 5.28
CA ARG A 211 12.06 10.00 6.24
C ARG A 211 11.59 9.12 7.41
N SER A 212 11.17 9.71 8.51
CA SER A 212 10.53 9.00 9.61
C SER A 212 9.03 9.23 9.58
N LEU A 213 8.25 8.15 9.73
CA LEU A 213 6.81 8.23 9.97
C LEU A 213 6.46 8.30 11.46
N GLU A 214 7.47 8.31 12.34
CA GLU A 214 7.28 8.40 13.78
C GLU A 214 6.67 9.75 14.15
N PRO A 215 5.53 9.77 14.87
CA PRO A 215 4.97 11.01 15.37
C PRO A 215 5.93 11.69 16.34
N VAL A 216 5.88 13.02 16.38
CA VAL A 216 6.50 13.78 17.48
C VAL A 216 5.66 13.51 18.71
N ASP A 217 6.25 12.95 19.75
CA ASP A 217 5.56 12.75 21.02
C ASP A 217 5.08 14.09 21.58
N PRO A 218 3.84 14.17 22.10
CA PRO A 218 3.27 15.39 22.64
C PRO A 218 3.96 15.81 23.95
#